data_05f5a5d04eca08a0b67f743df177d050
#
_entry.id   05f5a5d04eca08a0b67f743df177d050
#
_cell.length_a   1.000
_cell.length_b   1.000
_cell.length_c   1.000
_cell.angle_alpha   90.00
_cell.angle_beta   90.00
_cell.angle_gamma   90.00
#
_symmetry.space_group_name_H-M   'P 1'
#
loop_
_entity.id
_entity.type
_entity.pdbx_description
1 polymer ?
#
loop_
_entity_poly.entity_id
_entity_poly.type
_entity_poly.pdbx_seq_one_letter_code
_entity_poly.pdbx_strand_id
1 'polypeptide(L)'
;MTALNPVMTCGDQMDEMIVEHSSIGRKERRAMIIGIFNRVKLPDPERIYSSFPHQLSGGQRQRIVIAMALILKPVLLICDEPTTALDVTTQAEILKLIKELQTENGTSVLFITHDFGVVAEIADEVVVMRLGSMVEQGDKTKVLTSPSQAYTQMLIDAVPELAAQHRSAVSDGKPLLSATNIHKTYVTGSWPAKKRTVFAAKDVSLSVRPGETVGIVGESGSGKSTVARCIARLIEPTSGDIVADGISVANAKGKALSPFRRNVQVIFQDPYRSLNPRQTVGDSIIEGPLNFGVSKQAAWARAEELMHLVRLSPEVLTRYPSQFSGGQRQRISIARALACEPKVIIADEAVSALDVSVQAQILDLLNEIQQRLSIGILFITHDLRVASQICDRIIVMRQGEIVEQGYVKDVFFQPQHEYTQRLLSAAPGRDFPFSRSA
;
A
#
# COMPACT_ATOMS: atom_id res chain seq x y z
N MET A 1 1.85 3.83 12.98
CA MET A 1 2.07 5.30 12.94
C MET A 1 1.59 6.03 14.20
N THR A 2 1.29 5.31 15.26
CA THR A 2 0.80 5.82 16.56
C THR A 2 1.90 6.04 17.60
N ALA A 3 3.16 5.75 17.24
CA ALA A 3 4.29 5.82 18.16
C ALA A 3 4.71 7.26 18.54
N LEU A 4 4.34 8.27 17.74
CA LEU A 4 4.62 9.68 18.01
C LEU A 4 3.37 10.41 18.48
N ASN A 5 3.51 11.21 19.54
CA ASN A 5 2.43 12.06 20.03
C ASN A 5 2.19 13.24 19.06
N PRO A 6 0.99 13.35 18.44
CA PRO A 6 0.73 14.34 17.41
C PRO A 6 0.70 15.80 17.90
N VAL A 7 0.57 16.03 19.22
CA VAL A 7 0.48 17.36 19.82
C VAL A 7 1.78 17.84 20.48
N MET A 8 2.88 17.06 20.37
CA MET A 8 4.22 17.43 20.81
C MET A 8 5.16 17.56 19.61
N THR A 9 6.16 18.45 19.70
CA THR A 9 7.20 18.51 18.67
C THR A 9 8.08 17.26 18.72
N CYS A 10 8.73 16.95 17.62
CA CYS A 10 9.61 15.77 17.56
C CYS A 10 10.82 15.92 18.51
N GLY A 11 11.31 17.15 18.67
CA GLY A 11 12.40 17.45 19.62
C GLY A 11 11.99 17.27 21.08
N ASP A 12 10.78 17.72 21.46
CA ASP A 12 10.30 17.62 22.83
C ASP A 12 10.09 16.15 23.23
N GLN A 13 9.57 15.31 22.32
CA GLN A 13 9.41 13.87 22.58
C GLN A 13 10.76 13.16 22.77
N MET A 14 11.78 13.56 22.01
CA MET A 14 13.15 13.05 22.18
C MET A 14 13.78 13.54 23.51
N ASP A 15 13.54 14.82 23.86
CA ASP A 15 14.05 15.42 25.11
C ASP A 15 13.48 14.73 26.33
N GLU A 16 12.17 14.43 26.32
CA GLU A 16 11.47 13.70 27.39
C GLU A 16 12.12 12.35 27.67
N MET A 17 12.44 11.56 26.63
CA MET A 17 13.13 10.28 26.81
C MET A 17 14.51 10.43 27.47
N ILE A 18 15.27 11.45 27.11
CA ILE A 18 16.60 11.65 27.70
C ILE A 18 16.48 12.13 29.17
N VAL A 19 15.49 12.97 29.47
CA VAL A 19 15.25 13.47 30.84
C VAL A 19 14.92 12.33 31.79
N GLU A 20 14.08 11.38 31.37
CA GLU A 20 13.69 10.22 32.18
C GLU A 20 14.86 9.28 32.52
N HIS A 21 15.89 9.22 31.63
CA HIS A 21 16.98 8.24 31.75
C HIS A 21 18.34 8.87 32.01
N SER A 22 18.46 10.20 32.11
CA SER A 22 19.74 10.87 32.34
C SER A 22 19.58 12.22 33.02
N SER A 23 20.66 12.70 33.69
CA SER A 23 20.74 14.02 34.29
C SER A 23 21.43 15.08 33.41
N ILE A 24 21.48 14.83 32.09
CA ILE A 24 22.18 15.71 31.14
C ILE A 24 21.47 17.04 30.99
N GLY A 25 22.21 18.14 30.90
CA GLY A 25 21.69 19.50 30.77
C GLY A 25 20.97 19.75 29.42
N ARG A 26 19.98 20.67 29.41
CA ARG A 26 19.14 20.94 28.23
C ARG A 26 19.92 21.21 26.93
N LYS A 27 21.03 21.98 27.03
CA LYS A 27 21.87 22.30 25.86
C LYS A 27 22.54 21.06 25.27
N GLU A 28 22.98 20.17 26.12
CA GLU A 28 23.65 18.93 25.73
C GLU A 28 22.63 17.93 25.16
N ARG A 29 21.44 17.79 25.78
CA ARG A 29 20.35 16.97 25.23
C ARG A 29 19.98 17.39 23.83
N ARG A 30 19.79 18.72 23.58
CA ARG A 30 19.50 19.20 22.24
C ARG A 30 20.62 18.84 21.25
N ALA A 31 21.88 18.97 21.63
CA ALA A 31 22.99 18.59 20.76
C ALA A 31 22.97 17.07 20.44
N MET A 32 22.65 16.22 21.42
CA MET A 32 22.48 14.79 21.20
C MET A 32 21.33 14.49 20.23
N ILE A 33 20.19 15.17 20.37
CA ILE A 33 19.03 14.98 19.50
C ILE A 33 19.35 15.39 18.05
N ILE A 34 19.97 16.55 17.87
CA ILE A 34 20.40 17.00 16.52
C ILE A 34 21.45 16.02 15.96
N GLY A 35 22.36 15.52 16.79
CA GLY A 35 23.34 14.52 16.40
C GLY A 35 22.70 13.22 15.89
N ILE A 36 21.73 12.67 16.63
CA ILE A 36 21.04 11.46 16.18
C ILE A 36 20.15 11.71 14.94
N PHE A 37 19.51 12.87 14.80
CA PHE A 37 18.75 13.23 13.60
C PHE A 37 19.64 13.27 12.35
N ASN A 38 20.87 13.79 12.47
CA ASN A 38 21.87 13.71 11.39
C ASN A 38 22.23 12.24 11.07
N ARG A 39 22.48 11.41 12.08
CA ARG A 39 22.83 9.99 11.91
C ARG A 39 21.72 9.22 11.17
N VAL A 40 20.46 9.45 11.51
CA VAL A 40 19.33 8.82 10.81
C VAL A 40 18.98 9.53 9.48
N LYS A 41 19.86 10.42 9.00
CA LYS A 41 19.76 11.10 7.69
C LYS A 41 18.45 11.89 7.52
N LEU A 42 17.98 12.54 8.58
CA LEU A 42 16.84 13.45 8.49
C LEU A 42 17.28 14.77 7.83
N PRO A 43 16.55 15.28 6.82
CA PRO A 43 16.87 16.57 6.21
C PRO A 43 16.51 17.70 7.17
N ASP A 44 17.39 18.70 7.29
CA ASP A 44 17.18 19.88 8.12
C ASP A 44 16.79 19.53 9.58
N PRO A 45 17.71 18.92 10.37
CA PRO A 45 17.44 18.46 11.73
C PRO A 45 16.90 19.52 12.68
N GLU A 46 17.33 20.78 12.52
CA GLU A 46 16.88 21.90 13.35
C GLU A 46 15.40 22.22 13.11
N ARG A 47 14.96 22.20 11.86
CA ARG A 47 13.56 22.35 11.51
C ARG A 47 12.73 21.19 12.03
N ILE A 48 13.21 19.95 11.85
CA ILE A 48 12.52 18.73 12.30
C ILE A 48 12.41 18.70 13.82
N TYR A 49 13.41 19.16 14.55
CA TYR A 49 13.35 19.30 16.02
C TYR A 49 12.10 20.09 16.45
N SER A 50 11.79 21.19 15.76
CA SER A 50 10.64 22.06 16.05
C SER A 50 9.35 21.67 15.32
N SER A 51 9.37 20.62 14.52
CA SER A 51 8.20 20.17 13.75
C SER A 51 7.33 19.21 14.54
N PHE A 52 6.02 19.24 14.25
CA PHE A 52 5.07 18.24 14.73
C PHE A 52 5.03 17.02 13.78
N PRO A 53 4.70 15.81 14.26
CA PRO A 53 4.67 14.60 13.45
C PRO A 53 3.79 14.70 12.19
N HIS A 54 2.66 15.40 12.25
CA HIS A 54 1.76 15.57 11.11
C HIS A 54 2.33 16.42 9.96
N GLN A 55 3.41 17.17 10.20
CA GLN A 55 4.11 17.99 9.21
C GLN A 55 5.19 17.23 8.41
N LEU A 56 5.42 15.96 8.77
CA LEU A 56 6.49 15.12 8.27
C LEU A 56 5.96 13.96 7.41
N SER A 57 6.78 13.49 6.46
CA SER A 57 6.50 12.29 5.67
C SER A 57 6.52 11.02 6.54
N GLY A 58 5.96 9.91 6.03
CA GLY A 58 5.99 8.61 6.70
C GLY A 58 7.41 8.16 7.03
N GLY A 59 8.32 8.22 6.06
CA GLY A 59 9.74 7.87 6.24
C GLY A 59 10.46 8.77 7.24
N GLN A 60 10.18 10.09 7.26
CA GLN A 60 10.75 10.99 8.27
C GLN A 60 10.26 10.64 9.68
N ARG A 61 8.97 10.37 9.85
CA ARG A 61 8.42 9.90 11.13
C ARG A 61 9.05 8.59 11.59
N GLN A 62 9.24 7.64 10.67
CA GLN A 62 9.88 6.37 10.99
C GLN A 62 11.33 6.54 11.43
N ARG A 63 12.10 7.41 10.74
CA ARG A 63 13.48 7.74 11.15
C ARG A 63 13.54 8.39 12.53
N ILE A 64 12.54 9.20 12.92
CA ILE A 64 12.44 9.77 14.28
C ILE A 64 12.18 8.67 15.29
N VAL A 65 11.27 7.74 15.03
CA VAL A 65 11.01 6.59 15.93
C VAL A 65 12.27 5.75 16.12
N ILE A 66 13.03 5.51 15.05
CA ILE A 66 14.33 4.81 15.14
C ILE A 66 15.33 5.65 15.94
N ALA A 67 15.40 6.96 15.73
CA ALA A 67 16.26 7.85 16.51
C ALA A 67 15.91 7.83 18.00
N MET A 68 14.61 7.84 18.34
CA MET A 68 14.15 7.67 19.73
C MET A 68 14.65 6.37 20.35
N ALA A 69 14.47 5.25 19.66
CA ALA A 69 14.89 3.95 20.16
C ALA A 69 16.43 3.85 20.37
N LEU A 70 17.22 4.59 19.60
CA LEU A 70 18.69 4.48 19.59
C LEU A 70 19.43 5.55 20.39
N ILE A 71 18.76 6.64 20.79
CA ILE A 71 19.44 7.76 21.44
C ILE A 71 20.11 7.38 22.77
N LEU A 72 19.53 6.38 23.45
CA LEU A 72 20.04 5.84 24.71
C LEU A 72 21.01 4.66 24.52
N LYS A 73 21.40 4.34 23.28
CA LYS A 73 22.32 3.24 22.92
C LYS A 73 21.94 1.89 23.54
N PRO A 74 20.76 1.36 23.22
CA PRO A 74 20.29 0.09 23.79
C PRO A 74 21.17 -1.08 23.37
N VAL A 75 21.26 -2.11 24.20
CA VAL A 75 21.91 -3.39 23.87
C VAL A 75 21.07 -4.19 22.87
N LEU A 76 19.72 -4.08 22.98
CA LEU A 76 18.75 -4.76 22.13
C LEU A 76 17.76 -3.74 21.55
N LEU A 77 17.61 -3.74 20.23
CA LEU A 77 16.60 -2.98 19.50
C LEU A 77 15.50 -3.93 19.02
N ILE A 78 14.26 -3.71 19.43
CA ILE A 78 13.09 -4.46 18.95
C ILE A 78 12.38 -3.62 17.90
N CYS A 79 12.31 -4.12 16.67
CA CYS A 79 11.66 -3.50 15.54
C CYS A 79 10.38 -4.30 15.18
N ASP A 80 9.22 -3.78 15.54
CA ASP A 80 7.92 -4.38 15.19
C ASP A 80 7.38 -3.73 13.94
N GLU A 81 7.45 -4.43 12.82
CA GLU A 81 7.07 -3.98 11.48
C GLU A 81 7.55 -2.56 11.11
N PRO A 82 8.84 -2.25 11.25
CA PRO A 82 9.34 -0.87 11.13
C PRO A 82 9.27 -0.32 9.71
N THR A 83 9.04 -1.15 8.70
CA THR A 83 8.99 -0.77 7.28
C THR A 83 7.60 -0.85 6.69
N THR A 84 6.60 -1.30 7.44
CA THR A 84 5.20 -1.38 6.98
C THR A 84 4.67 0.00 6.59
N ALA A 85 3.98 0.07 5.46
CA ALA A 85 3.46 1.30 4.85
C ALA A 85 4.52 2.33 4.40
N LEU A 86 5.78 1.90 4.25
CA LEU A 86 6.82 2.68 3.55
C LEU A 86 6.89 2.22 2.08
N ASP A 87 7.28 3.15 1.21
CA ASP A 87 7.62 2.79 -0.17
C ASP A 87 8.99 2.06 -0.22
N VAL A 88 9.20 1.34 -1.31
CA VAL A 88 10.33 0.43 -1.48
C VAL A 88 11.69 1.11 -1.29
N THR A 89 11.85 2.35 -1.78
CA THR A 89 13.10 3.10 -1.65
C THR A 89 13.35 3.54 -0.21
N THR A 90 12.33 4.07 0.45
CA THR A 90 12.40 4.44 1.88
C THR A 90 12.64 3.20 2.75
N GLN A 91 12.00 2.05 2.43
CA GLN A 91 12.21 0.78 3.11
C GLN A 91 13.68 0.34 3.02
N ALA A 92 14.27 0.32 1.81
CA ALA A 92 15.67 -0.04 1.61
C ALA A 92 16.63 0.88 2.40
N GLU A 93 16.35 2.19 2.42
CA GLU A 93 17.14 3.15 3.20
C GLU A 93 17.05 2.91 4.71
N ILE A 94 15.87 2.53 5.23
CA ILE A 94 15.68 2.22 6.65
C ILE A 94 16.40 0.91 7.02
N LEU A 95 16.32 -0.14 6.18
CA LEU A 95 17.04 -1.39 6.42
C LEU A 95 18.55 -1.18 6.45
N LYS A 96 19.07 -0.41 5.50
CA LYS A 96 20.48 -0.02 5.47
C LYS A 96 20.88 0.75 6.73
N LEU A 97 20.07 1.71 7.16
CA LEU A 97 20.31 2.49 8.37
C LEU A 97 20.36 1.59 9.62
N ILE A 98 19.44 0.64 9.78
CA ILE A 98 19.43 -0.28 10.92
C ILE A 98 20.70 -1.15 10.93
N LYS A 99 21.14 -1.67 9.78
CA LYS A 99 22.41 -2.41 9.65
C LYS A 99 23.64 -1.57 9.99
N GLU A 100 23.70 -0.35 9.48
CA GLU A 100 24.80 0.60 9.80
C GLU A 100 24.88 0.82 11.33
N LEU A 101 23.74 1.08 11.99
CA LEU A 101 23.65 1.34 13.41
C LEU A 101 23.91 0.08 14.27
N GLN A 102 23.48 -1.11 13.83
CA GLN A 102 23.79 -2.40 14.43
C GLN A 102 25.31 -2.61 14.48
N THR A 103 25.98 -2.43 13.35
CA THR A 103 27.43 -2.62 13.23
C THR A 103 28.23 -1.62 14.08
N GLU A 104 27.83 -0.34 14.05
CA GLU A 104 28.53 0.74 14.75
C GLU A 104 28.39 0.64 16.28
N ASN A 105 27.22 0.26 16.78
CA ASN A 105 26.93 0.28 18.22
C ASN A 105 27.06 -1.10 18.88
N GLY A 106 27.22 -2.20 18.12
CA GLY A 106 27.13 -3.57 18.64
C GLY A 106 25.75 -3.92 19.19
N THR A 107 24.70 -3.23 18.75
CA THR A 107 23.31 -3.45 19.20
C THR A 107 22.76 -4.71 18.54
N SER A 108 22.19 -5.62 19.31
CA SER A 108 21.41 -6.74 18.76
C SER A 108 20.05 -6.24 18.27
N VAL A 109 19.54 -6.82 17.18
CA VAL A 109 18.27 -6.43 16.59
C VAL A 109 17.33 -7.63 16.55
N LEU A 110 16.15 -7.49 17.19
CA LEU A 110 15.01 -8.39 16.98
C LEU A 110 14.05 -7.72 15.99
N PHE A 111 13.98 -8.27 14.78
CA PHE A 111 13.20 -7.69 13.70
C PHE A 111 11.94 -8.53 13.41
N ILE A 112 10.76 -7.96 13.60
CA ILE A 112 9.48 -8.62 13.35
C ILE A 112 8.91 -8.08 12.05
N THR A 113 8.62 -8.97 11.11
CA THR A 113 8.04 -8.61 9.81
C THR A 113 7.33 -9.81 9.18
N HIS A 114 6.39 -9.53 8.31
CA HIS A 114 5.77 -10.52 7.43
C HIS A 114 6.36 -10.50 6.00
N ASP A 115 7.28 -9.57 5.69
CA ASP A 115 7.93 -9.47 4.37
C ASP A 115 9.21 -10.30 4.32
N PHE A 116 9.16 -11.45 3.63
CA PHE A 116 10.31 -12.34 3.43
C PHE A 116 11.45 -11.69 2.66
N GLY A 117 11.17 -10.72 1.79
CA GLY A 117 12.21 -9.93 1.12
C GLY A 117 13.03 -9.13 2.12
N VAL A 118 12.37 -8.53 3.12
CA VAL A 118 13.02 -7.82 4.22
C VAL A 118 13.83 -8.78 5.08
N VAL A 119 13.29 -9.96 5.41
CA VAL A 119 14.03 -11.00 6.16
C VAL A 119 15.31 -11.40 5.42
N ALA A 120 15.21 -11.63 4.09
CA ALA A 120 16.37 -11.98 3.27
C ALA A 120 17.47 -10.90 3.30
N GLU A 121 17.09 -9.63 3.42
CA GLU A 121 18.03 -8.50 3.47
C GLU A 121 18.70 -8.35 4.83
N ILE A 122 17.94 -8.41 5.93
CA ILE A 122 18.44 -7.94 7.24
C ILE A 122 18.82 -9.07 8.20
N ALA A 123 18.16 -10.23 8.14
CA ALA A 123 18.31 -11.27 9.16
C ALA A 123 19.60 -12.07 9.03
N ASP A 124 20.13 -12.53 10.16
CA ASP A 124 21.15 -13.56 10.27
C ASP A 124 20.49 -14.91 10.60
N GLU A 125 19.55 -14.91 11.54
CA GLU A 125 18.76 -16.05 11.98
C GLU A 125 17.25 -15.74 11.83
N VAL A 126 16.44 -16.74 11.49
CA VAL A 126 15.01 -16.60 11.26
C VAL A 126 14.23 -17.51 12.18
N VAL A 127 13.18 -16.98 12.79
CA VAL A 127 12.18 -17.72 13.56
C VAL A 127 10.82 -17.55 12.89
N VAL A 128 10.22 -18.65 12.44
CA VAL A 128 8.88 -18.67 11.85
C VAL A 128 7.86 -19.01 12.93
N MET A 129 6.84 -18.17 13.08
CA MET A 129 5.81 -18.33 14.11
C MET A 129 4.42 -18.55 13.50
N ARG A 130 3.61 -19.37 14.17
CA ARG A 130 2.19 -19.59 13.81
C ARG A 130 1.36 -19.75 15.09
N LEU A 131 0.28 -18.96 15.21
CA LEU A 131 -0.66 -19.03 16.35
C LEU A 131 0.03 -18.99 17.71
N GLY A 132 1.05 -18.14 17.86
CA GLY A 132 1.81 -17.98 19.11
C GLY A 132 2.89 -19.04 19.36
N SER A 133 3.04 -20.03 18.48
CA SER A 133 4.05 -21.09 18.60
C SER A 133 5.14 -20.94 17.55
N MET A 134 6.36 -21.28 17.92
CA MET A 134 7.50 -21.38 17.00
C MET A 134 7.33 -22.65 16.15
N VAL A 135 7.38 -22.49 14.82
CA VAL A 135 7.24 -23.56 13.84
C VAL A 135 8.59 -24.02 13.31
N GLU A 136 9.47 -23.07 13.01
CA GLU A 136 10.81 -23.35 12.48
C GLU A 136 11.78 -22.26 12.93
N GLN A 137 13.05 -22.64 13.16
CA GLN A 137 14.13 -21.72 13.49
C GLN A 137 15.44 -22.19 12.85
N GLY A 138 16.27 -21.26 12.41
CA GLY A 138 17.59 -21.55 11.88
C GLY A 138 18.24 -20.40 11.16
N ASP A 139 19.41 -20.69 10.58
CA ASP A 139 20.10 -19.77 9.69
C ASP A 139 19.18 -19.30 8.55
N LYS A 140 19.24 -18.02 8.23
CA LYS A 140 18.41 -17.38 7.20
C LYS A 140 18.43 -18.16 5.89
N THR A 141 19.61 -18.49 5.39
CA THR A 141 19.74 -19.16 4.10
C THR A 141 19.03 -20.51 4.13
N LYS A 142 19.24 -21.31 5.18
CA LYS A 142 18.62 -22.62 5.35
C LYS A 142 17.09 -22.52 5.39
N VAL A 143 16.55 -21.64 6.23
CA VAL A 143 15.09 -21.50 6.39
C VAL A 143 14.42 -21.01 5.10
N LEU A 144 15.05 -20.08 4.37
CA LEU A 144 14.46 -19.48 3.19
C LEU A 144 14.69 -20.27 1.89
N THR A 145 15.76 -21.11 1.80
CA THR A 145 16.07 -21.88 0.59
C THR A 145 15.77 -23.37 0.72
N SER A 146 15.60 -23.90 1.91
CA SER A 146 15.37 -25.33 2.17
C SER A 146 14.58 -25.51 3.48
N PRO A 147 13.34 -24.96 3.56
CA PRO A 147 12.52 -25.05 4.78
C PRO A 147 12.19 -26.51 5.09
N SER A 148 12.19 -26.84 6.36
CA SER A 148 11.85 -28.19 6.83
C SER A 148 10.36 -28.34 7.17
N GLN A 149 9.65 -27.23 7.32
CA GLN A 149 8.26 -27.20 7.74
C GLN A 149 7.33 -26.80 6.56
N ALA A 150 6.26 -27.56 6.36
CA ALA A 150 5.29 -27.29 5.31
C ALA A 150 4.64 -25.88 5.40
N TYR A 151 4.50 -25.37 6.63
CA TYR A 151 3.99 -24.00 6.84
C TYR A 151 4.98 -22.94 6.36
N THR A 152 6.27 -23.10 6.63
CA THR A 152 7.31 -22.19 6.12
C THR A 152 7.36 -22.22 4.58
N GLN A 153 7.29 -23.42 3.98
CA GLN A 153 7.23 -23.57 2.54
C GLN A 153 6.01 -22.84 1.94
N MET A 154 4.82 -23.03 2.53
CA MET A 154 3.60 -22.34 2.10
C MET A 154 3.74 -20.81 2.15
N LEU A 155 4.41 -20.27 3.17
CA LEU A 155 4.66 -18.83 3.26
C LEU A 155 5.63 -18.35 2.20
N ILE A 156 6.70 -19.10 1.92
CA ILE A 156 7.69 -18.78 0.89
C ILE A 156 7.05 -18.85 -0.51
N ASP A 157 6.23 -19.85 -0.78
CA ASP A 157 5.50 -19.98 -2.06
C ASP A 157 4.53 -18.82 -2.30
N ALA A 158 4.01 -18.23 -1.22
CA ALA A 158 3.14 -17.07 -1.29
C ALA A 158 3.88 -15.73 -1.53
N VAL A 159 5.23 -15.71 -1.43
CA VAL A 159 6.03 -14.49 -1.69
C VAL A 159 5.94 -14.16 -3.18
N PRO A 160 5.45 -12.98 -3.58
CA PRO A 160 5.36 -12.60 -4.98
C PRO A 160 6.74 -12.56 -5.66
N GLU A 161 6.82 -13.10 -6.86
CA GLU A 161 8.02 -12.97 -7.71
C GLU A 161 7.92 -11.76 -8.64
N LEU A 162 9.07 -11.21 -8.96
CA LEU A 162 9.20 -10.30 -10.08
C LEU A 162 9.28 -11.18 -11.37
N ALA A 163 8.15 -11.72 -11.80
CA ALA A 163 8.06 -12.59 -12.96
C ALA A 163 7.08 -12.03 -13.98
N ALA A 164 7.46 -12.03 -15.25
CA ALA A 164 6.53 -11.72 -16.32
C ALA A 164 5.57 -12.91 -16.50
N GLN A 165 4.38 -12.84 -15.92
CA GLN A 165 3.36 -13.83 -16.22
C GLN A 165 2.89 -13.68 -17.66
N HIS A 166 2.79 -14.81 -18.38
CA HIS A 166 2.11 -14.84 -19.68
C HIS A 166 0.60 -14.71 -19.44
N ARG A 167 0.11 -13.48 -19.52
CA ARG A 167 -1.33 -13.22 -19.55
C ARG A 167 -1.83 -13.24 -20.98
N SER A 168 -3.07 -13.68 -21.17
CA SER A 168 -3.74 -13.66 -22.46
C SER A 168 -3.69 -12.24 -23.05
N ALA A 169 -3.54 -12.13 -24.37
CA ALA A 169 -3.49 -10.83 -25.03
C ALA A 169 -4.71 -9.97 -24.63
N VAL A 170 -4.42 -8.75 -24.18
CA VAL A 170 -5.46 -7.78 -23.85
C VAL A 170 -6.31 -7.54 -25.08
N SER A 171 -7.64 -7.57 -24.94
CA SER A 171 -8.58 -7.31 -26.04
C SER A 171 -8.31 -5.91 -26.66
N ASP A 172 -8.26 -5.84 -27.99
CA ASP A 172 -8.17 -4.56 -28.74
C ASP A 172 -9.49 -3.73 -28.67
N GLY A 173 -10.39 -4.07 -27.76
CA GLY A 173 -11.65 -3.40 -27.54
C GLY A 173 -11.53 -1.94 -27.08
N LYS A 174 -12.62 -1.18 -27.23
CA LYS A 174 -12.70 0.20 -26.72
C LYS A 174 -12.45 0.22 -25.22
N PRO A 175 -11.70 1.21 -24.70
CA PRO A 175 -11.48 1.35 -23.25
C PRO A 175 -12.80 1.47 -22.48
N LEU A 176 -12.91 0.76 -21.36
CA LEU A 176 -14.01 0.93 -20.39
C LEU A 176 -13.85 2.22 -19.60
N LEU A 177 -12.61 2.63 -19.38
CA LEU A 177 -12.23 3.84 -18.67
C LEU A 177 -11.07 4.51 -19.42
N SER A 178 -11.17 5.80 -19.66
CA SER A 178 -10.09 6.66 -20.14
C SER A 178 -10.00 7.91 -19.30
N ALA A 179 -8.79 8.27 -18.93
CA ALA A 179 -8.46 9.53 -18.28
C ALA A 179 -7.43 10.24 -19.17
N THR A 180 -7.68 11.49 -19.55
CA THR A 180 -6.84 12.25 -20.47
C THR A 180 -6.44 13.57 -19.84
N ASN A 181 -5.13 13.84 -19.81
CA ASN A 181 -4.52 15.07 -19.33
C ASN A 181 -5.03 15.50 -17.95
N ILE A 182 -5.07 14.53 -17.00
CA ILE A 182 -5.54 14.79 -15.65
C ILE A 182 -4.50 15.62 -14.90
N HIS A 183 -4.96 16.78 -14.42
CA HIS A 183 -4.21 17.66 -13.54
C HIS A 183 -4.90 17.74 -12.18
N LYS A 184 -4.10 17.71 -11.09
CA LYS A 184 -4.58 18.03 -9.75
C LYS A 184 -3.58 18.85 -8.99
N THR A 185 -4.00 20.05 -8.59
CA THR A 185 -3.21 20.97 -7.79
C THR A 185 -3.88 21.22 -6.45
N TYR A 186 -3.10 21.13 -5.37
CA TYR A 186 -3.51 21.55 -4.05
C TYR A 186 -2.78 22.83 -3.67
N VAL A 187 -3.52 23.81 -3.16
CA VAL A 187 -2.97 25.05 -2.60
C VAL A 187 -3.17 25.00 -1.10
N THR A 188 -2.07 24.96 -0.35
CA THR A 188 -2.08 24.93 1.11
C THR A 188 -1.42 26.21 1.65
N GLY A 189 -1.83 26.63 2.84
CA GLY A 189 -1.36 27.85 3.51
C GLY A 189 -2.42 28.95 3.49
N SER A 190 -2.66 29.54 4.67
CA SER A 190 -3.47 30.73 4.87
C SER A 190 -2.56 31.87 5.35
N TRP A 191 -2.92 33.10 5.03
CA TRP A 191 -2.20 34.27 5.55
C TRP A 191 -2.02 34.21 7.08
N PRO A 192 -0.82 34.47 7.64
CA PRO A 192 0.37 35.06 7.02
C PRO A 192 1.37 34.07 6.39
N ALA A 193 1.11 32.73 6.38
CA ALA A 193 2.00 31.74 5.80
C ALA A 193 2.02 31.82 4.26
N LYS A 194 3.19 31.59 3.65
CA LYS A 194 3.30 31.53 2.18
C LYS A 194 2.42 30.39 1.64
N LYS A 195 1.61 30.69 0.64
CA LYS A 195 0.88 29.67 -0.12
C LYS A 195 1.87 28.69 -0.74
N ARG A 196 1.69 27.40 -0.45
CA ARG A 196 2.45 26.31 -1.08
C ARG A 196 1.54 25.62 -2.07
N THR A 197 1.99 25.56 -3.31
CA THR A 197 1.29 24.83 -4.37
C THR A 197 1.94 23.46 -4.54
N VAL A 198 1.13 22.40 -4.49
CA VAL A 198 1.56 21.02 -4.69
C VAL A 198 0.84 20.48 -5.91
N PHE A 199 1.59 20.12 -6.94
CA PHE A 199 1.10 19.47 -8.14
C PHE A 199 1.06 17.95 -7.88
N ALA A 200 -0.10 17.42 -7.54
CA ALA A 200 -0.28 16.02 -7.21
C ALA A 200 -0.55 15.12 -8.44
N ALA A 201 -1.00 15.71 -9.54
CA ALA A 201 -1.05 15.09 -10.86
C ALA A 201 -0.76 16.16 -11.91
N LYS A 202 0.06 15.82 -12.91
CA LYS A 202 0.46 16.68 -14.02
C LYS A 202 0.39 15.87 -15.29
N ASP A 203 -0.58 16.21 -16.16
CA ASP A 203 -0.74 15.63 -17.49
C ASP A 203 -0.80 14.08 -17.49
N VAL A 204 -1.54 13.50 -16.53
CA VAL A 204 -1.66 12.05 -16.41
C VAL A 204 -2.73 11.54 -17.36
N SER A 205 -2.32 10.65 -18.28
CA SER A 205 -3.22 10.03 -19.25
C SER A 205 -3.10 8.51 -19.19
N LEU A 206 -4.23 7.81 -19.06
CA LEU A 206 -4.28 6.34 -19.01
C LEU A 206 -5.63 5.81 -19.52
N SER A 207 -5.64 4.54 -19.82
CA SER A 207 -6.87 3.82 -20.20
C SER A 207 -6.88 2.41 -19.62
N VAL A 208 -8.07 1.86 -19.38
CA VAL A 208 -8.30 0.49 -18.92
C VAL A 208 -9.31 -0.16 -19.84
N ARG A 209 -8.96 -1.34 -20.39
CA ARG A 209 -9.79 -2.12 -21.30
C ARG A 209 -10.55 -3.25 -20.59
N PRO A 210 -11.54 -3.88 -21.24
CA PRO A 210 -12.19 -5.07 -20.71
C PRO A 210 -11.18 -6.20 -20.43
N GLY A 211 -11.24 -6.78 -19.26
CA GLY A 211 -10.34 -7.86 -18.86
C GLY A 211 -8.86 -7.45 -18.69
N GLU A 212 -8.56 -6.14 -18.65
CA GLU A 212 -7.20 -5.61 -18.44
C GLU A 212 -6.99 -5.18 -16.99
N THR A 213 -5.83 -5.48 -16.44
CA THR A 213 -5.36 -4.89 -15.18
C THR A 213 -4.21 -3.92 -15.45
N VAL A 214 -4.43 -2.64 -15.20
CA VAL A 214 -3.42 -1.58 -15.34
C VAL A 214 -2.90 -1.20 -13.95
N GLY A 215 -1.61 -1.38 -13.72
CA GLY A 215 -0.95 -1.04 -12.47
C GLY A 215 -0.44 0.40 -12.44
N ILE A 216 -0.64 1.11 -11.34
CA ILE A 216 0.05 2.37 -11.06
C ILE A 216 1.02 2.14 -9.91
N VAL A 217 2.31 2.33 -10.15
CA VAL A 217 3.38 2.13 -9.17
C VAL A 217 4.23 3.38 -8.99
N GLY A 218 4.99 3.46 -7.89
CA GLY A 218 5.88 4.57 -7.56
C GLY A 218 5.96 4.80 -6.06
N GLU A 219 6.86 5.67 -5.62
CA GLU A 219 7.07 6.02 -4.21
C GLU A 219 5.85 6.66 -3.55
N SER A 220 5.86 6.70 -2.21
CA SER A 220 4.86 7.43 -1.43
C SER A 220 4.91 8.93 -1.79
N GLY A 221 3.74 9.54 -2.01
CA GLY A 221 3.66 10.93 -2.45
C GLY A 221 3.90 11.17 -3.94
N SER A 222 4.09 10.13 -4.77
CA SER A 222 4.22 10.28 -6.24
C SER A 222 2.92 10.69 -6.94
N GLY A 223 1.76 10.68 -6.25
CA GLY A 223 0.47 11.11 -6.79
C GLY A 223 -0.51 10.00 -7.13
N LYS A 224 -0.14 8.71 -7.00
CA LYS A 224 -0.96 7.53 -7.36
C LYS A 224 -2.40 7.58 -6.83
N SER A 225 -2.56 7.63 -5.50
CA SER A 225 -3.88 7.67 -4.88
C SER A 225 -4.66 8.95 -5.22
N THR A 226 -3.96 10.07 -5.49
CA THR A 226 -4.61 11.30 -5.97
C THR A 226 -5.19 11.09 -7.36
N VAL A 227 -4.43 10.53 -8.29
CA VAL A 227 -4.88 10.19 -9.64
C VAL A 227 -6.05 9.21 -9.57
N ALA A 228 -5.93 8.13 -8.78
CA ALA A 228 -7.01 7.16 -8.58
C ALA A 228 -8.31 7.82 -8.08
N ARG A 229 -8.21 8.70 -7.07
CA ARG A 229 -9.37 9.43 -6.53
C ARG A 229 -9.95 10.46 -7.50
N CYS A 230 -9.13 11.09 -8.34
CA CYS A 230 -9.63 11.94 -9.44
C CYS A 230 -10.40 11.10 -10.46
N ILE A 231 -9.84 9.96 -10.88
CA ILE A 231 -10.46 9.05 -11.84
C ILE A 231 -11.76 8.48 -11.28
N ALA A 232 -11.78 8.08 -9.98
CA ALA A 232 -12.99 7.63 -9.28
C ALA A 232 -14.03 8.76 -9.05
N ARG A 233 -13.71 10.00 -9.39
CA ARG A 233 -14.56 11.20 -9.09
C ARG A 233 -14.92 11.29 -7.60
N LEU A 234 -14.03 10.82 -6.74
CA LEU A 234 -14.07 11.07 -5.28
C LEU A 234 -13.55 12.48 -4.96
N ILE A 235 -12.58 12.95 -5.74
CA ILE A 235 -12.12 14.34 -5.75
C ILE A 235 -12.23 14.91 -7.17
N GLU A 236 -12.47 16.19 -7.27
CA GLU A 236 -12.57 16.88 -8.57
C GLU A 236 -11.16 17.13 -9.10
N PRO A 237 -10.82 16.72 -10.35
CA PRO A 237 -9.55 17.11 -10.98
C PRO A 237 -9.54 18.63 -11.22
N THR A 238 -8.36 19.23 -11.28
CA THR A 238 -8.22 20.66 -11.63
C THR A 238 -8.50 20.87 -13.12
N SER A 239 -8.09 19.95 -13.98
CA SER A 239 -8.42 19.89 -15.40
C SER A 239 -8.20 18.47 -15.94
N GLY A 240 -8.59 18.23 -17.19
CA GLY A 240 -8.53 16.94 -17.86
C GLY A 240 -9.92 16.35 -18.06
N ASP A 241 -9.99 15.24 -18.81
CA ASP A 241 -11.25 14.54 -19.08
C ASP A 241 -11.21 13.10 -18.55
N ILE A 242 -12.38 12.60 -18.12
CA ILE A 242 -12.58 11.23 -17.65
C ILE A 242 -13.81 10.69 -18.37
N VAL A 243 -13.61 9.63 -19.14
CA VAL A 243 -14.67 8.94 -19.88
C VAL A 243 -14.77 7.52 -19.34
N ALA A 244 -15.96 7.13 -18.90
CA ALA A 244 -16.24 5.75 -18.56
C ALA A 244 -17.47 5.28 -19.33
N ASP A 245 -17.33 4.12 -19.98
CA ASP A 245 -18.39 3.54 -20.82
C ASP A 245 -18.91 4.52 -21.89
N GLY A 246 -18.03 5.33 -22.47
CA GLY A 246 -18.35 6.33 -23.48
C GLY A 246 -18.96 7.64 -22.95
N ILE A 247 -19.12 7.79 -21.64
CA ILE A 247 -19.72 8.99 -21.01
C ILE A 247 -18.61 9.81 -20.35
N SER A 248 -18.43 11.08 -20.80
CA SER A 248 -17.54 12.03 -20.10
C SER A 248 -18.17 12.49 -18.79
N VAL A 249 -17.35 12.47 -17.72
CA VAL A 249 -17.77 12.86 -16.38
C VAL A 249 -16.89 13.93 -15.74
N ALA A 250 -15.99 14.55 -16.52
CA ALA A 250 -15.07 15.57 -16.00
C ALA A 250 -15.81 16.72 -15.29
N ASN A 251 -16.89 17.18 -15.86
CA ASN A 251 -17.71 18.29 -15.34
C ASN A 251 -18.99 17.85 -14.64
N ALA A 252 -19.25 16.52 -14.53
CA ALA A 252 -20.46 16.01 -13.91
C ALA A 252 -20.44 16.22 -12.39
N LYS A 253 -21.59 16.61 -11.80
CA LYS A 253 -21.74 16.84 -10.34
C LYS A 253 -23.02 16.19 -9.83
N GLY A 254 -23.02 15.87 -8.53
CA GLY A 254 -24.20 15.37 -7.83
C GLY A 254 -24.78 14.09 -8.48
N LYS A 255 -26.07 14.10 -8.78
CA LYS A 255 -26.77 12.95 -9.35
C LYS A 255 -26.31 12.56 -10.76
N ALA A 256 -25.73 13.49 -11.54
CA ALA A 256 -25.17 13.18 -12.86
C ALA A 256 -24.00 12.21 -12.82
N LEU A 257 -23.34 12.04 -11.65
CA LEU A 257 -22.29 11.03 -11.43
C LEU A 257 -22.85 9.64 -11.10
N SER A 258 -24.15 9.48 -10.89
CA SER A 258 -24.73 8.20 -10.45
C SER A 258 -24.46 7.03 -11.42
N PRO A 259 -24.66 7.15 -12.75
CA PRO A 259 -24.34 6.07 -13.69
C PRO A 259 -22.84 5.72 -13.70
N PHE A 260 -21.98 6.73 -13.63
CA PHE A 260 -20.54 6.54 -13.54
C PHE A 260 -20.16 5.77 -12.27
N ARG A 261 -20.68 6.18 -11.11
CA ARG A 261 -20.42 5.54 -9.82
C ARG A 261 -20.92 4.10 -9.73
N ARG A 262 -21.95 3.74 -10.49
CA ARG A 262 -22.37 2.34 -10.64
C ARG A 262 -21.31 1.55 -11.40
N ASN A 263 -20.80 2.08 -12.50
CA ASN A 263 -19.87 1.40 -13.40
C ASN A 263 -18.43 1.38 -12.90
N VAL A 264 -18.03 2.35 -12.04
CA VAL A 264 -16.67 2.46 -11.48
C VAL A 264 -16.73 2.39 -9.96
N GLN A 265 -16.22 1.29 -9.41
CA GLN A 265 -16.20 1.05 -7.97
C GLN A 265 -14.79 1.07 -7.42
N VAL A 266 -14.65 1.36 -6.12
CA VAL A 266 -13.35 1.51 -5.46
C VAL A 266 -13.23 0.51 -4.31
N ILE A 267 -12.10 -0.21 -4.27
CA ILE A 267 -11.65 -0.99 -3.13
C ILE A 267 -10.54 -0.17 -2.46
N PHE A 268 -10.75 0.23 -1.21
CA PHE A 268 -9.84 1.10 -0.47
C PHE A 268 -8.75 0.31 0.25
N GLN A 269 -7.65 0.99 0.54
CA GLN A 269 -6.45 0.49 1.21
C GLN A 269 -6.72 -0.12 2.58
N ASP A 270 -7.54 0.53 3.41
CA ASP A 270 -7.79 0.13 4.80
C ASP A 270 -9.15 -0.58 4.90
N PRO A 271 -9.16 -1.92 5.03
CA PRO A 271 -10.41 -2.66 5.16
C PRO A 271 -11.15 -2.38 6.46
N TYR A 272 -10.47 -1.86 7.49
CA TYR A 272 -11.09 -1.48 8.77
C TYR A 272 -11.91 -0.20 8.65
N ARG A 273 -11.43 0.76 7.84
CA ARG A 273 -12.12 2.05 7.61
C ARG A 273 -13.09 2.03 6.44
N SER A 274 -13.02 1.00 5.61
CA SER A 274 -13.87 0.89 4.41
C SER A 274 -15.30 0.43 4.72
N LEU A 275 -15.53 -0.22 5.86
CA LEU A 275 -16.84 -0.71 6.28
C LEU A 275 -17.34 0.09 7.49
N ASN A 276 -18.65 0.42 7.50
CA ASN A 276 -19.28 1.07 8.65
C ASN A 276 -19.38 0.06 9.83
N PRO A 277 -18.71 0.30 10.98
CA PRO A 277 -18.71 -0.66 12.09
C PRO A 277 -20.09 -0.82 12.78
N ARG A 278 -21.04 0.07 12.48
CA ARG A 278 -22.40 0.07 13.04
C ARG A 278 -23.44 -0.62 12.13
N GLN A 279 -23.05 -1.04 10.96
CA GLN A 279 -23.90 -1.77 10.00
C GLN A 279 -23.44 -3.21 9.90
N THR A 280 -24.38 -4.12 9.58
CA THR A 280 -24.02 -5.50 9.23
C THR A 280 -23.26 -5.54 7.90
N VAL A 281 -22.56 -6.63 7.67
CA VAL A 281 -21.86 -6.86 6.39
C VAL A 281 -22.86 -6.87 5.24
N GLY A 282 -24.02 -7.53 5.41
CA GLY A 282 -25.08 -7.57 4.42
C GLY A 282 -25.60 -6.17 4.08
N ASP A 283 -25.91 -5.34 5.09
CA ASP A 283 -26.37 -3.98 4.88
C ASP A 283 -25.33 -3.14 4.12
N SER A 284 -24.04 -3.32 4.45
CA SER A 284 -22.94 -2.61 3.77
C SER A 284 -22.78 -3.04 2.31
N ILE A 285 -23.04 -4.30 1.96
CA ILE A 285 -22.96 -4.82 0.58
C ILE A 285 -24.14 -4.31 -0.25
N ILE A 286 -25.38 -4.35 0.30
CA ILE A 286 -26.58 -3.98 -0.46
C ILE A 286 -26.80 -2.47 -0.57
N GLU A 287 -26.13 -1.63 0.22
CA GLU A 287 -26.29 -0.17 0.24
C GLU A 287 -26.12 0.44 -1.16
N GLY A 288 -25.07 0.04 -1.90
CA GLY A 288 -24.82 0.50 -3.25
C GLY A 288 -25.97 0.15 -4.21
N PRO A 289 -26.33 -1.11 -4.39
CA PRO A 289 -27.50 -1.53 -5.21
C PRO A 289 -28.78 -0.81 -4.87
N LEU A 290 -29.12 -0.67 -3.58
CA LEU A 290 -30.32 0.07 -3.15
C LEU A 290 -30.30 1.54 -3.62
N ASN A 291 -29.15 2.21 -3.52
CA ASN A 291 -28.99 3.59 -4.00
C ASN A 291 -29.14 3.71 -5.53
N PHE A 292 -28.95 2.62 -6.27
CA PHE A 292 -29.19 2.56 -7.72
C PHE A 292 -30.58 1.99 -8.09
N GLY A 293 -31.49 1.83 -7.11
CA GLY A 293 -32.88 1.45 -7.34
C GLY A 293 -33.13 -0.05 -7.45
N VAL A 294 -32.17 -0.89 -7.09
CA VAL A 294 -32.38 -2.36 -6.97
C VAL A 294 -33.24 -2.65 -5.75
N SER A 295 -34.20 -3.56 -5.85
CA SER A 295 -35.02 -3.96 -4.71
C SER A 295 -34.18 -4.61 -3.61
N LYS A 296 -34.59 -4.47 -2.34
CA LYS A 296 -33.87 -5.07 -1.20
C LYS A 296 -33.72 -6.57 -1.34
N GLN A 297 -34.77 -7.26 -1.82
CA GLN A 297 -34.77 -8.71 -2.02
C GLN A 297 -33.72 -9.11 -3.06
N ALA A 298 -33.69 -8.46 -4.22
CA ALA A 298 -32.71 -8.75 -5.28
C ALA A 298 -31.27 -8.40 -4.84
N ALA A 299 -31.09 -7.28 -4.13
CA ALA A 299 -29.78 -6.89 -3.61
C ALA A 299 -29.26 -7.89 -2.57
N TRP A 300 -30.14 -8.43 -1.72
CA TRP A 300 -29.78 -9.44 -0.72
C TRP A 300 -29.39 -10.76 -1.36
N ALA A 301 -30.21 -11.27 -2.30
CA ALA A 301 -29.88 -12.48 -3.06
C ALA A 301 -28.52 -12.34 -3.77
N ARG A 302 -28.27 -11.18 -4.36
CA ARG A 302 -26.97 -10.89 -4.97
C ARG A 302 -25.82 -10.86 -3.95
N ALA A 303 -26.05 -10.34 -2.74
CA ALA A 303 -25.06 -10.37 -1.67
C ALA A 303 -24.69 -11.81 -1.27
N GLU A 304 -25.68 -12.73 -1.17
CA GLU A 304 -25.44 -14.14 -0.89
C GLU A 304 -24.57 -14.81 -1.96
N GLU A 305 -24.86 -14.59 -3.25
CA GLU A 305 -24.04 -15.09 -4.36
C GLU A 305 -22.59 -14.56 -4.29
N LEU A 306 -22.43 -13.26 -3.99
CA LEU A 306 -21.13 -12.63 -3.88
C LEU A 306 -20.31 -13.15 -2.70
N MET A 307 -20.97 -13.54 -1.58
CA MET A 307 -20.25 -14.16 -0.47
C MET A 307 -19.60 -15.49 -0.89
N HIS A 308 -20.29 -16.32 -1.68
CA HIS A 308 -19.68 -17.53 -2.25
C HIS A 308 -18.51 -17.18 -3.18
N LEU A 309 -18.68 -16.18 -4.06
CA LEU A 309 -17.63 -15.74 -4.97
C LEU A 309 -16.36 -15.30 -4.22
N VAL A 310 -16.51 -14.57 -3.10
CA VAL A 310 -15.37 -14.15 -2.28
C VAL A 310 -14.93 -15.20 -1.25
N ARG A 311 -15.45 -16.46 -1.37
CA ARG A 311 -15.08 -17.60 -0.53
C ARG A 311 -15.41 -17.39 0.96
N LEU A 312 -16.58 -16.81 1.24
CA LEU A 312 -17.15 -16.65 2.57
C LEU A 312 -18.55 -17.28 2.63
N SER A 313 -19.00 -17.73 3.82
CA SER A 313 -20.36 -18.24 3.99
C SER A 313 -21.37 -17.07 3.97
N PRO A 314 -22.52 -17.20 3.27
CA PRO A 314 -23.60 -16.20 3.33
C PRO A 314 -24.16 -15.97 4.74
N GLU A 315 -24.07 -16.93 5.64
CA GLU A 315 -24.53 -16.81 7.02
C GLU A 315 -23.89 -15.64 7.78
N VAL A 316 -22.69 -15.21 7.34
CA VAL A 316 -21.97 -14.11 7.99
C VAL A 316 -22.49 -12.72 7.59
N LEU A 317 -23.44 -12.60 6.64
CA LEU A 317 -24.03 -11.32 6.22
C LEU A 317 -24.68 -10.55 7.37
N THR A 318 -25.17 -11.24 8.41
CA THR A 318 -25.79 -10.64 9.60
C THR A 318 -24.79 -10.18 10.65
N ARG A 319 -23.49 -10.48 10.47
CA ARG A 319 -22.43 -10.11 11.42
C ARG A 319 -21.91 -8.69 11.17
N TYR A 320 -21.25 -8.13 12.19
CA TYR A 320 -20.62 -6.81 12.12
C TYR A 320 -19.15 -6.90 11.69
N PRO A 321 -18.62 -5.86 11.03
CA PRO A 321 -17.23 -5.85 10.56
C PRO A 321 -16.18 -6.17 11.63
N SER A 322 -16.40 -5.80 12.89
CA SER A 322 -15.48 -6.07 14.01
C SER A 322 -15.23 -7.57 14.27
N GLN A 323 -16.12 -8.44 13.81
CA GLN A 323 -16.05 -9.89 14.01
C GLN A 323 -15.22 -10.62 12.95
N PHE A 324 -14.54 -9.90 12.04
CA PHE A 324 -13.80 -10.46 10.91
C PHE A 324 -12.32 -10.09 10.97
N SER A 325 -11.46 -10.99 10.47
CA SER A 325 -10.04 -10.69 10.23
C SER A 325 -9.86 -9.66 9.10
N GLY A 326 -8.65 -9.10 8.99
CA GLY A 326 -8.31 -8.14 7.92
C GLY A 326 -8.58 -8.70 6.52
N GLY A 327 -8.15 -9.92 6.24
CA GLY A 327 -8.38 -10.58 4.95
C GLY A 327 -9.85 -10.87 4.66
N GLN A 328 -10.63 -11.26 5.68
CA GLN A 328 -12.09 -11.44 5.53
C GLN A 328 -12.79 -10.10 5.24
N ARG A 329 -12.40 -9.02 5.91
CA ARG A 329 -12.94 -7.66 5.63
C ARG A 329 -12.59 -7.20 4.23
N GLN A 330 -11.38 -7.53 3.73
CA GLN A 330 -11.01 -7.22 2.37
C GLN A 330 -11.87 -7.97 1.35
N ARG A 331 -12.15 -9.27 1.57
CA ARG A 331 -13.09 -10.04 0.75
C ARG A 331 -14.50 -9.43 0.75
N ILE A 332 -14.98 -8.97 1.90
CA ILE A 332 -16.25 -8.26 2.04
C ILE A 332 -16.24 -6.93 1.25
N SER A 333 -15.13 -6.18 1.30
CA SER A 333 -14.98 -4.93 0.54
C SER A 333 -14.98 -5.18 -0.97
N ILE A 334 -14.41 -6.30 -1.43
CA ILE A 334 -14.50 -6.75 -2.82
C ILE A 334 -15.95 -7.10 -3.18
N ALA A 335 -16.66 -7.88 -2.36
CA ALA A 335 -18.07 -8.22 -2.57
C ALA A 335 -18.94 -6.96 -2.66
N ARG A 336 -18.72 -5.98 -1.78
CA ARG A 336 -19.42 -4.68 -1.80
C ARG A 336 -19.21 -3.93 -3.13
N ALA A 337 -17.97 -3.88 -3.63
CA ALA A 337 -17.68 -3.26 -4.91
C ALA A 337 -18.38 -3.98 -6.07
N LEU A 338 -18.38 -5.32 -6.06
CA LEU A 338 -19.01 -6.15 -7.08
C LEU A 338 -20.54 -6.11 -7.06
N ALA A 339 -21.15 -5.75 -5.92
CA ALA A 339 -22.60 -5.71 -5.77
C ALA A 339 -23.28 -4.72 -6.73
N CYS A 340 -22.57 -3.69 -7.16
CA CYS A 340 -23.04 -2.71 -8.13
C CYS A 340 -22.89 -3.16 -9.60
N GLU A 341 -22.33 -4.35 -9.86
CA GLU A 341 -21.99 -4.89 -11.19
C GLU A 341 -21.12 -3.92 -12.00
N PRO A 342 -19.96 -3.50 -11.46
CA PRO A 342 -19.11 -2.50 -12.08
C PRO A 342 -18.45 -3.04 -13.35
N LYS A 343 -18.16 -2.14 -14.30
CA LYS A 343 -17.29 -2.41 -15.45
C LYS A 343 -15.81 -2.23 -15.11
N VAL A 344 -15.51 -1.36 -14.14
CA VAL A 344 -14.14 -1.04 -13.70
C VAL A 344 -14.06 -1.05 -12.17
N ILE A 345 -13.01 -1.67 -11.65
CA ILE A 345 -12.62 -1.59 -10.25
C ILE A 345 -11.33 -0.80 -10.13
N ILE A 346 -11.29 0.17 -9.23
CA ILE A 346 -10.08 0.87 -8.80
C ILE A 346 -9.68 0.29 -7.46
N ALA A 347 -8.57 -0.44 -7.42
CA ALA A 347 -8.02 -1.05 -6.21
C ALA A 347 -6.86 -0.19 -5.68
N ASP A 348 -7.15 0.67 -4.69
CA ASP A 348 -6.16 1.59 -4.10
C ASP A 348 -5.47 0.89 -2.92
N GLU A 349 -4.28 0.33 -3.16
CA GLU A 349 -3.45 -0.43 -2.19
C GLU A 349 -4.23 -1.55 -1.46
N ALA A 350 -5.09 -2.25 -2.19
CA ALA A 350 -6.08 -3.18 -1.66
C ALA A 350 -5.49 -4.40 -0.91
N VAL A 351 -4.19 -4.65 -0.97
CA VAL A 351 -3.52 -5.79 -0.32
C VAL A 351 -2.36 -5.40 0.59
N SER A 352 -2.01 -4.12 0.69
CA SER A 352 -0.81 -3.65 1.40
C SER A 352 -0.82 -3.84 2.92
N ALA A 353 -2.01 -3.99 3.53
CA ALA A 353 -2.19 -4.18 4.97
C ALA A 353 -2.42 -5.66 5.37
N LEU A 354 -2.16 -6.60 4.46
CA LEU A 354 -2.41 -8.02 4.65
C LEU A 354 -1.09 -8.80 4.73
N ASP A 355 -1.08 -9.88 5.49
CA ASP A 355 0.04 -10.81 5.47
C ASP A 355 0.19 -11.51 4.11
N VAL A 356 1.39 -12.00 3.81
CA VAL A 356 1.77 -12.52 2.48
C VAL A 356 0.82 -13.62 1.99
N SER A 357 0.39 -14.53 2.87
CA SER A 357 -0.48 -15.64 2.50
C SER A 357 -1.91 -15.19 2.16
N VAL A 358 -2.44 -14.23 2.91
CA VAL A 358 -3.76 -13.62 2.65
C VAL A 358 -3.69 -12.73 1.42
N GLN A 359 -2.58 -11.99 1.23
CA GLN A 359 -2.33 -11.17 0.05
C GLN A 359 -2.39 -12.02 -1.23
N ALA A 360 -1.67 -13.16 -1.29
CA ALA A 360 -1.71 -14.07 -2.42
C ALA A 360 -3.14 -14.54 -2.74
N GLN A 361 -3.91 -14.94 -1.73
CA GLN A 361 -5.30 -15.37 -1.90
C GLN A 361 -6.23 -14.24 -2.42
N ILE A 362 -6.00 -12.99 -2.05
CA ILE A 362 -6.77 -11.84 -2.55
C ILE A 362 -6.40 -11.52 -4.00
N LEU A 363 -5.11 -11.64 -4.36
CA LEU A 363 -4.65 -11.45 -5.75
C LEU A 363 -5.25 -12.50 -6.67
N ASP A 364 -5.25 -13.78 -6.26
CA ASP A 364 -5.88 -14.88 -7.01
C ASP A 364 -7.39 -14.63 -7.19
N LEU A 365 -8.06 -14.19 -6.12
CA LEU A 365 -9.48 -13.85 -6.17
C LEU A 365 -9.76 -12.72 -7.15
N LEU A 366 -8.95 -11.65 -7.13
CA LEU A 366 -9.10 -10.53 -8.08
C LEU A 366 -8.87 -10.97 -9.53
N ASN A 367 -7.88 -11.85 -9.77
CA ASN A 367 -7.63 -12.42 -11.08
C ASN A 367 -8.81 -13.28 -11.57
N GLU A 368 -9.35 -14.17 -10.72
CA GLU A 368 -10.51 -14.98 -11.03
C GLU A 368 -11.74 -14.12 -11.39
N ILE A 369 -12.00 -13.08 -10.60
CA ILE A 369 -13.09 -12.13 -10.82
C ILE A 369 -12.91 -11.40 -12.14
N GLN A 370 -11.71 -10.89 -12.40
CA GLN A 370 -11.36 -10.15 -13.62
C GLN A 370 -11.59 -11.00 -14.86
N GLN A 371 -11.13 -12.24 -14.87
CA GLN A 371 -11.31 -13.16 -15.98
C GLN A 371 -12.77 -13.57 -16.18
N ARG A 372 -13.47 -13.92 -15.08
CA ARG A 372 -14.86 -14.40 -15.12
C ARG A 372 -15.86 -13.34 -15.55
N LEU A 373 -15.64 -12.08 -15.10
CA LEU A 373 -16.57 -10.97 -15.34
C LEU A 373 -16.09 -10.00 -16.43
N SER A 374 -14.89 -10.22 -16.99
CA SER A 374 -14.26 -9.33 -18.00
C SER A 374 -14.21 -7.86 -17.57
N ILE A 375 -14.09 -7.59 -16.26
CA ILE A 375 -13.96 -6.23 -15.72
C ILE A 375 -12.57 -5.69 -15.95
N GLY A 376 -12.45 -4.36 -16.09
CA GLY A 376 -11.16 -3.68 -16.07
C GLY A 376 -10.74 -3.37 -14.64
N ILE A 377 -9.45 -3.51 -14.32
CA ILE A 377 -8.92 -3.18 -13.00
C ILE A 377 -7.83 -2.10 -13.13
N LEU A 378 -7.97 -1.01 -12.37
CA LEU A 378 -6.90 -0.06 -12.12
C LEU A 378 -6.33 -0.35 -10.74
N PHE A 379 -5.12 -0.93 -10.69
CA PHE A 379 -4.50 -1.44 -9.48
C PHE A 379 -3.38 -0.52 -9.01
N ILE A 380 -3.53 0.09 -7.84
CA ILE A 380 -2.51 0.98 -7.27
C ILE A 380 -1.75 0.20 -6.18
N THR A 381 -0.43 0.18 -6.29
CA THR A 381 0.44 -0.43 -5.27
C THR A 381 1.81 0.24 -5.24
N HIS A 382 2.50 0.10 -4.12
CA HIS A 382 3.91 0.42 -4.02
C HIS A 382 4.80 -0.84 -4.10
N ASP A 383 4.21 -2.05 -4.05
CA ASP A 383 4.93 -3.33 -4.19
C ASP A 383 4.99 -3.76 -5.67
N LEU A 384 6.21 -3.75 -6.24
CA LEU A 384 6.46 -4.08 -7.64
C LEU A 384 6.27 -5.57 -7.92
N ARG A 385 6.51 -6.43 -6.94
CA ARG A 385 6.31 -7.88 -7.06
C ARG A 385 4.82 -8.20 -7.18
N VAL A 386 4.00 -7.55 -6.35
CA VAL A 386 2.53 -7.64 -6.46
C VAL A 386 2.06 -7.13 -7.80
N ALA A 387 2.58 -5.97 -8.26
CA ALA A 387 2.21 -5.41 -9.56
C ALA A 387 2.58 -6.36 -10.71
N SER A 388 3.73 -7.04 -10.64
CA SER A 388 4.16 -7.99 -11.69
C SER A 388 3.25 -9.22 -11.78
N GLN A 389 2.61 -9.63 -10.69
CA GLN A 389 1.71 -10.78 -10.67
C GLN A 389 0.31 -10.47 -11.20
N ILE A 390 -0.22 -9.28 -10.94
CA ILE A 390 -1.63 -9.00 -11.25
C ILE A 390 -1.82 -8.09 -12.47
N CYS A 391 -0.82 -7.30 -12.86
CA CYS A 391 -0.97 -6.30 -13.91
C CYS A 391 -0.56 -6.82 -15.29
N ASP A 392 -1.25 -6.36 -16.33
CA ASP A 392 -0.88 -6.53 -17.75
C ASP A 392 0.03 -5.38 -18.19
N ARG A 393 -0.34 -4.15 -17.79
CA ARG A 393 0.42 -2.92 -18.07
C ARG A 393 0.73 -2.19 -16.77
N ILE A 394 1.86 -1.48 -16.78
CA ILE A 394 2.35 -0.68 -15.64
C ILE A 394 2.51 0.78 -16.07
N ILE A 395 2.16 1.66 -15.15
CA ILE A 395 2.39 3.09 -15.19
C ILE A 395 3.24 3.45 -13.99
N VAL A 396 4.45 3.94 -14.22
CA VAL A 396 5.36 4.38 -13.16
C VAL A 396 5.18 5.88 -12.96
N MET A 397 4.82 6.28 -11.74
CA MET A 397 4.60 7.69 -11.38
C MET A 397 5.68 8.23 -10.46
N ARG A 398 6.11 9.46 -10.75
CA ARG A 398 7.04 10.24 -9.91
C ARG A 398 6.61 11.71 -9.87
N GLN A 399 6.47 12.29 -8.67
CA GLN A 399 6.14 13.72 -8.47
C GLN A 399 4.94 14.23 -9.28
N GLY A 400 3.91 13.40 -9.42
CA GLY A 400 2.68 13.71 -10.12
C GLY A 400 2.70 13.45 -11.63
N GLU A 401 3.79 12.98 -12.19
CA GLU A 401 3.96 12.71 -13.64
C GLU A 401 4.13 11.21 -13.91
N ILE A 402 3.74 10.78 -15.11
CA ILE A 402 4.07 9.45 -15.62
C ILE A 402 5.49 9.54 -16.20
N VAL A 403 6.41 8.75 -15.66
CA VAL A 403 7.81 8.71 -16.14
C VAL A 403 8.07 7.56 -17.09
N GLU A 404 7.32 6.47 -16.94
CA GLU A 404 7.40 5.30 -17.83
C GLU A 404 6.09 4.54 -17.82
N GLN A 405 5.70 3.94 -18.95
CA GLN A 405 4.52 3.08 -19.05
C GLN A 405 4.66 2.05 -20.16
N GLY A 406 4.10 0.87 -19.97
CA GLY A 406 4.17 -0.22 -20.94
C GLY A 406 3.65 -1.52 -20.38
N TYR A 407 3.88 -2.62 -21.08
CA TYR A 407 3.62 -3.95 -20.55
C TYR A 407 4.58 -4.27 -19.38
N VAL A 408 4.14 -5.09 -18.42
CA VAL A 408 4.97 -5.50 -17.27
C VAL A 408 6.33 -6.02 -17.70
N LYS A 409 6.36 -6.87 -18.74
CA LYS A 409 7.61 -7.44 -19.28
C LYS A 409 8.60 -6.38 -19.77
N ASP A 410 8.12 -5.28 -20.35
CA ASP A 410 8.98 -4.24 -20.91
C ASP A 410 9.46 -3.30 -19.80
N VAL A 411 8.55 -2.80 -18.95
CA VAL A 411 8.85 -1.82 -17.91
C VAL A 411 9.69 -2.43 -16.78
N PHE A 412 9.44 -3.70 -16.38
CA PHE A 412 10.14 -4.29 -15.24
C PHE A 412 11.41 -5.04 -15.60
N PHE A 413 11.53 -5.57 -16.82
CA PHE A 413 12.72 -6.33 -17.23
C PHE A 413 13.64 -5.56 -18.19
N GLN A 414 13.13 -4.49 -18.83
CA GLN A 414 13.89 -3.60 -19.69
C GLN A 414 13.59 -2.13 -19.41
N PRO A 415 13.66 -1.67 -18.14
CA PRO A 415 13.31 -0.31 -17.78
C PRO A 415 14.19 0.71 -18.49
N GLN A 416 13.57 1.69 -19.13
CA GLN A 416 14.27 2.75 -19.86
C GLN A 416 14.55 3.97 -18.98
N HIS A 417 13.64 4.26 -18.04
CA HIS A 417 13.77 5.43 -17.19
C HIS A 417 14.61 5.13 -15.95
N GLU A 418 15.60 5.98 -15.63
CA GLU A 418 16.50 5.83 -14.47
C GLU A 418 15.76 5.66 -13.13
N TYR A 419 14.63 6.36 -12.97
CA TYR A 419 13.82 6.21 -11.76
C TYR A 419 13.20 4.81 -11.62
N THR A 420 12.71 4.22 -12.73
CA THR A 420 12.18 2.86 -12.74
C THR A 420 13.27 1.86 -12.39
N GLN A 421 14.49 2.02 -12.94
CA GLN A 421 15.64 1.16 -12.62
C GLN A 421 15.97 1.24 -11.12
N ARG A 422 16.00 2.44 -10.53
CA ARG A 422 16.23 2.61 -9.08
C ARG A 422 15.12 2.01 -8.23
N LEU A 423 13.86 2.20 -8.64
CA LEU A 423 12.71 1.64 -7.93
C LEU A 423 12.77 0.09 -7.90
N LEU A 424 13.12 -0.52 -9.03
CA LEU A 424 13.27 -1.97 -9.15
C LEU A 424 14.46 -2.50 -8.36
N SER A 425 15.60 -1.80 -8.38
CA SER A 425 16.80 -2.21 -7.62
C SER A 425 16.64 -2.08 -6.10
N ALA A 426 15.71 -1.25 -5.64
CA ALA A 426 15.42 -1.08 -4.22
C ALA A 426 14.46 -2.12 -3.65
N ALA A 427 13.89 -3.03 -4.49
CA ALA A 427 12.94 -4.04 -4.03
C ALA A 427 13.63 -5.08 -3.12
N PRO A 428 13.24 -5.22 -1.83
CA PRO A 428 13.90 -6.13 -0.90
C PRO A 428 13.82 -7.60 -1.35
N GLY A 429 14.92 -8.35 -1.21
CA GLY A 429 14.98 -9.77 -1.54
C GLY A 429 14.86 -10.09 -3.04
N ARG A 430 15.05 -9.10 -3.93
CA ARG A 430 14.96 -9.29 -5.38
C ARG A 430 15.86 -10.41 -5.90
N ASP A 431 17.09 -10.43 -5.45
CA ASP A 431 18.12 -11.35 -5.92
C ASP A 431 18.28 -12.58 -5.01
N PHE A 432 17.40 -12.74 -4.01
CA PHE A 432 17.48 -13.86 -3.07
C PHE A 432 16.79 -15.11 -3.65
N PRO A 433 17.50 -16.29 -3.67
CA PRO A 433 16.96 -17.52 -4.25
C PRO A 433 16.04 -18.25 -3.26
N PHE A 434 14.80 -17.81 -3.14
CA PHE A 434 13.80 -18.48 -2.31
C PHE A 434 13.53 -19.91 -2.80
N SER A 435 13.33 -20.87 -1.85
CA SER A 435 12.84 -22.20 -2.20
C SER A 435 11.40 -22.13 -2.66
N ARG A 436 11.09 -22.75 -3.81
CA ARG A 436 9.73 -22.78 -4.34
C ARG A 436 9.30 -24.19 -4.63
N SER A 437 8.04 -24.48 -4.32
CA SER A 437 7.40 -25.73 -4.76
C SER A 437 7.25 -25.70 -6.29
N ALA A 438 7.61 -26.79 -6.94
CA ALA A 438 7.56 -26.94 -8.40
C ALA A 438 6.10 -27.01 -8.90
#